data_6ac5365d2de228ef7c0537315429f179
#
_entry.id   6ac5365d2de228ef7c0537315429f179
#
_cell.length_a   1.000
_cell.length_b   1.000
_cell.length_c   1.000
_cell.angle_alpha   90.00
_cell.angle_beta   90.00
_cell.angle_gamma   90.00
#
_symmetry.space_group_name_H-M   'P 1'
#
loop_
_entity.id
_entity.type
_entity.pdbx_description
1 polymer ?
#
loop_
_entity_poly.entity_id
_entity_poly.type
_entity_poly.pdbx_seq_one_letter_code
_entity_poly.pdbx_strand_id
1 'polypeptide(L)'
;MESSNGSTTGGREWMAEDAIAGNAEAVRALRELIMYPLLYSQESQKIGLKWPRGLLLYGPPGTGKTSLVRAVVQECGAHLTVISPHSVHRAHTGESERVLREAFAKASSHANLGKPSVIFIDEIDVLCPRRDSRREQDVRVASQLFMLMDSNKSVSTSGLHVVVVASTNRVDTLDPALRRSGRFDAEIEVTTPNEDERFHILNLYTKKLPLDPSVDLQSIAASCNGYVGADLEALCREATMSAVRQSSELDQVDCSWNITVDDWRHAKSIVGPSITRGVVVEIPKVSWEDIGGLQGIKKKLQQAVEWPLRHSEAFARLGVSPLHGILLHGPPGCSKTTLAKAAAHAAQASFFSLRIVFNVCR
;
A
#
# COMPACT_ATOMS: atom_id res chain seq x y z
N MET A 1 56.49 -15.01 13.40
CA MET A 1 55.95 -16.22 12.79
C MET A 1 54.67 -16.54 13.53
N GLU A 2 53.62 -16.29 12.90
CA GLU A 2 52.35 -17.02 12.81
C GLU A 2 51.24 -16.04 12.43
N SER A 3 50.94 -16.14 11.18
CA SER A 3 49.84 -15.47 10.50
C SER A 3 48.52 -16.17 10.88
N SER A 4 47.60 -15.48 11.53
CA SER A 4 46.24 -15.93 11.64
C SER A 4 45.41 -15.31 10.51
N ASN A 5 45.19 -16.09 9.48
CA ASN A 5 44.16 -15.88 8.45
C ASN A 5 42.78 -15.86 9.11
N GLY A 6 42.20 -14.70 9.27
CA GLY A 6 40.76 -14.52 9.51
C GLY A 6 40.03 -14.64 8.18
N SER A 7 39.47 -15.80 7.91
CA SER A 7 38.53 -16.01 6.80
C SER A 7 37.26 -15.15 7.01
N THR A 8 37.18 -14.03 6.31
CA THR A 8 35.94 -13.30 6.08
C THR A 8 35.06 -14.15 5.16
N THR A 9 34.18 -14.94 5.75
CA THR A 9 32.99 -15.46 5.06
C THR A 9 32.17 -14.26 4.65
N GLY A 10 32.16 -13.94 3.37
CA GLY A 10 31.31 -12.92 2.77
C GLY A 10 29.82 -13.29 2.93
N GLY A 11 29.24 -12.98 4.07
CA GLY A 11 27.81 -12.96 4.27
C GLY A 11 27.27 -11.83 3.40
N ARG A 12 26.37 -12.15 2.46
CA ARG A 12 25.62 -11.18 1.68
C ARG A 12 24.92 -10.26 2.68
N GLU A 13 25.22 -8.97 2.63
CA GLU A 13 24.50 -7.98 3.44
C GLU A 13 23.01 -8.10 3.13
N TRP A 14 22.20 -8.18 4.19
CA TRP A 14 20.74 -8.27 4.06
C TRP A 14 20.20 -6.99 3.46
N MET A 15 19.45 -7.08 2.37
CA MET A 15 18.83 -5.95 1.68
C MET A 15 17.33 -5.94 1.90
N ALA A 16 16.70 -4.76 1.92
CA ALA A 16 15.25 -4.62 2.07
C ALA A 16 14.49 -5.39 0.97
N GLU A 17 15.09 -5.50 -0.22
CA GLU A 17 14.57 -6.25 -1.37
C GLU A 17 14.48 -7.77 -1.12
N ASP A 18 15.21 -8.31 -0.14
CA ASP A 18 15.10 -9.72 0.27
C ASP A 18 13.82 -9.98 1.10
N ALA A 19 13.21 -8.93 1.67
CA ALA A 19 12.01 -9.02 2.48
C ALA A 19 10.77 -8.36 1.84
N ILE A 20 11.00 -7.49 0.86
CA ILE A 20 9.92 -6.73 0.20
C ILE A 20 10.15 -6.74 -1.30
N ALA A 21 9.11 -7.05 -2.04
CA ALA A 21 9.07 -6.95 -3.47
C ALA A 21 8.12 -5.82 -3.90
N GLY A 22 8.50 -5.09 -4.95
CA GLY A 22 7.75 -3.93 -5.46
C GLY A 22 8.08 -2.62 -4.74
N ASN A 23 7.47 -1.53 -5.21
CA ASN A 23 7.62 -0.17 -4.66
C ASN A 23 9.09 0.31 -4.58
N ALA A 24 9.89 0.04 -5.61
CA ALA A 24 11.33 0.36 -5.64
C ALA A 24 11.61 1.85 -5.43
N GLU A 25 10.74 2.72 -5.89
CA GLU A 25 10.84 4.18 -5.68
C GLU A 25 10.71 4.54 -4.20
N ALA A 26 9.74 3.97 -3.49
CA ALA A 26 9.55 4.20 -2.07
C ALA A 26 10.71 3.66 -1.23
N VAL A 27 11.24 2.49 -1.58
CA VAL A 27 12.45 1.91 -0.94
C VAL A 27 13.64 2.86 -1.12
N ARG A 28 13.87 3.35 -2.35
CA ARG A 28 14.97 4.28 -2.65
C ARG A 28 14.84 5.57 -1.84
N ALA A 29 13.68 6.20 -1.86
CA ALA A 29 13.47 7.46 -1.16
C ALA A 29 13.62 7.33 0.37
N LEU A 30 13.15 6.23 0.96
CA LEU A 30 13.38 5.94 2.38
C LEU A 30 14.85 5.73 2.68
N ARG A 31 15.55 4.97 1.85
CA ARG A 31 17.00 4.72 1.99
C ARG A 31 17.78 6.05 1.92
N GLU A 32 17.47 6.88 0.94
CA GLU A 32 18.07 8.21 0.79
C GLU A 32 17.81 9.11 2.01
N LEU A 33 16.58 9.14 2.51
CA LEU A 33 16.20 9.94 3.66
C LEU A 33 16.92 9.53 4.95
N ILE A 34 17.20 8.23 5.12
CA ILE A 34 17.85 7.70 6.33
C ILE A 34 19.37 7.75 6.20
N MET A 35 19.93 7.35 5.06
CA MET A 35 21.37 7.16 4.87
C MET A 35 22.11 8.44 4.47
N TYR A 36 21.56 9.29 3.61
CA TYR A 36 22.26 10.46 3.11
C TYR A 36 22.63 11.47 4.18
N PRO A 37 21.79 11.77 5.20
CA PRO A 37 22.20 12.63 6.30
C PRO A 37 23.39 12.11 7.10
N LEU A 38 23.60 10.79 7.10
CA LEU A 38 24.74 10.15 7.77
C LEU A 38 25.99 10.21 6.90
N LEU A 39 25.86 9.80 5.62
CA LEU A 39 26.99 9.71 4.69
C LEU A 39 27.56 11.08 4.33
N TYR A 40 26.69 12.07 4.14
CA TYR A 40 27.04 13.40 3.63
C TYR A 40 26.84 14.51 4.67
N SER A 41 27.02 14.21 5.95
CA SER A 41 26.79 15.18 7.04
C SER A 41 27.73 16.39 6.95
N GLN A 42 29.01 16.19 6.64
CA GLN A 42 30.00 17.27 6.53
C GLN A 42 29.80 18.10 5.26
N GLU A 43 29.52 17.46 4.14
CA GLU A 43 29.28 18.10 2.85
C GLU A 43 28.00 18.96 2.91
N SER A 44 26.95 18.42 3.50
CA SER A 44 25.67 19.14 3.65
C SER A 44 25.80 20.39 4.53
N GLN A 45 26.59 20.34 5.60
CA GLN A 45 26.88 21.51 6.43
C GLN A 45 27.65 22.60 5.67
N LYS A 46 28.64 22.22 4.84
CA LYS A 46 29.41 23.18 4.02
C LYS A 46 28.54 23.88 2.97
N ILE A 47 27.57 23.19 2.40
CA ILE A 47 26.68 23.70 1.35
C ILE A 47 25.43 24.37 1.93
N GLY A 48 25.18 24.21 3.26
CA GLY A 48 23.95 24.69 3.91
C GLY A 48 22.70 23.90 3.53
N LEU A 49 22.86 22.65 3.05
CA LEU A 49 21.77 21.78 2.66
C LEU A 49 21.01 21.30 3.91
N LYS A 50 19.70 21.53 3.92
CA LYS A 50 18.80 21.02 4.96
C LYS A 50 18.11 19.75 4.45
N TRP A 51 18.43 18.62 5.05
CA TRP A 51 17.76 17.35 4.73
C TRP A 51 16.29 17.36 5.14
N PRO A 52 15.39 16.79 4.33
CA PRO A 52 14.02 16.55 4.77
C PRO A 52 14.02 15.60 5.97
N ARG A 53 13.18 15.88 6.95
CA ARG A 53 13.11 15.12 8.21
C ARG A 53 11.85 14.32 8.37
N GLY A 54 10.89 14.56 7.50
CA GLY A 54 9.59 13.91 7.50
C GLY A 54 9.23 13.35 6.14
N LEU A 55 8.80 12.10 6.11
CA LEU A 55 8.28 11.40 4.94
C LEU A 55 6.88 10.87 5.24
N LEU A 56 5.94 11.18 4.36
CA LEU A 56 4.59 10.62 4.40
C LEU A 56 4.43 9.54 3.33
N LEU A 57 4.17 8.31 3.77
CA LEU A 57 3.78 7.22 2.90
C LEU A 57 2.25 7.14 2.85
N TYR A 58 1.68 7.20 1.67
CA TYR A 58 0.22 7.08 1.51
C TYR A 58 -0.14 6.08 0.42
N GLY A 59 -1.33 5.52 0.50
CA GLY A 59 -1.82 4.55 -0.49
C GLY A 59 -2.81 3.57 0.11
N PRO A 60 -3.36 2.65 -0.69
CA PRO A 60 -4.36 1.70 -0.25
C PRO A 60 -3.91 0.84 0.93
N PRO A 61 -4.82 0.33 1.77
CA PRO A 61 -4.47 -0.62 2.82
C PRO A 61 -3.94 -1.92 2.21
N GLY A 62 -3.03 -2.59 2.93
CA GLY A 62 -2.46 -3.86 2.49
C GLY A 62 -1.33 -3.77 1.46
N THR A 63 -0.90 -2.57 1.03
CA THR A 63 0.22 -2.39 0.09
C THR A 63 1.61 -2.55 0.74
N GLY A 64 1.67 -2.82 2.04
CA GLY A 64 2.94 -3.11 2.72
C GLY A 64 3.69 -1.89 3.26
N LYS A 65 3.06 -0.72 3.44
CA LYS A 65 3.70 0.51 3.97
C LYS A 65 4.50 0.28 5.25
N THR A 66 3.92 -0.38 6.23
CA THR A 66 4.56 -0.68 7.52
C THR A 66 5.75 -1.64 7.37
N SER A 67 5.61 -2.68 6.53
CA SER A 67 6.67 -3.65 6.25
C SER A 67 7.86 -3.00 5.53
N LEU A 68 7.57 -2.09 4.58
CA LEU A 68 8.55 -1.34 3.82
C LEU A 68 9.43 -0.48 4.73
N VAL A 69 8.83 0.26 5.67
CA VAL A 69 9.61 1.06 6.64
C VAL A 69 10.48 0.15 7.50
N ARG A 70 9.95 -0.94 8.01
CA ARG A 70 10.71 -1.89 8.87
C ARG A 70 11.91 -2.47 8.14
N ALA A 71 11.73 -2.89 6.89
CA ALA A 71 12.80 -3.50 6.12
C ALA A 71 13.93 -2.51 5.80
N VAL A 72 13.59 -1.30 5.35
CA VAL A 72 14.61 -0.28 5.07
C VAL A 72 15.34 0.17 6.33
N VAL A 73 14.62 0.35 7.45
CA VAL A 73 15.25 0.70 8.74
C VAL A 73 16.19 -0.39 9.22
N GLN A 74 15.83 -1.66 9.04
CA GLN A 74 16.70 -2.79 9.37
C GLN A 74 17.94 -2.84 8.48
N GLU A 75 17.81 -2.63 7.18
CA GLU A 75 18.93 -2.54 6.23
C GLU A 75 19.91 -1.41 6.62
N CYS A 76 19.37 -0.25 6.99
CA CYS A 76 20.17 0.89 7.39
C CYS A 76 20.79 0.77 8.80
N GLY A 77 20.51 -0.30 9.54
CA GLY A 77 20.95 -0.46 10.93
C GLY A 77 20.42 0.63 11.88
N ALA A 78 19.31 1.30 11.52
CA ALA A 78 18.73 2.38 12.28
C ALA A 78 17.85 1.89 13.44
N HIS A 79 17.78 2.69 14.51
CA HIS A 79 16.85 2.41 15.61
C HIS A 79 15.44 2.82 15.23
N LEU A 80 14.50 1.88 15.27
CA LEU A 80 13.09 2.11 14.96
C LEU A 80 12.25 2.30 16.24
N THR A 81 11.57 3.44 16.35
CA THR A 81 10.54 3.67 17.36
C THR A 81 9.18 3.74 16.67
N VAL A 82 8.29 2.79 16.96
CA VAL A 82 6.95 2.72 16.35
C VAL A 82 5.92 3.34 17.25
N ILE A 83 5.12 4.25 16.70
CA ILE A 83 3.96 4.87 17.35
C ILE A 83 2.71 4.40 16.60
N SER A 84 1.84 3.66 17.29
CA SER A 84 0.54 3.25 16.74
C SER A 84 -0.60 4.04 17.39
N PRO A 85 -1.72 4.30 16.69
CA PRO A 85 -2.88 4.96 17.26
C PRO A 85 -3.39 4.27 18.54
N HIS A 86 -3.35 2.95 18.56
CA HIS A 86 -3.77 2.16 19.72
C HIS A 86 -2.92 2.41 20.97
N SER A 87 -1.63 2.71 20.81
CA SER A 87 -0.76 3.02 21.96
C SER A 87 -1.03 4.41 22.52
N VAL A 88 -1.49 5.32 21.67
CA VAL A 88 -1.78 6.71 22.03
C VAL A 88 -3.19 6.88 22.59
N HIS A 89 -4.22 6.29 21.97
CA HIS A 89 -5.63 6.47 22.36
C HIS A 89 -6.09 5.62 23.56
N ARG A 90 -5.31 4.64 24.02
CA ARG A 90 -5.63 3.88 25.24
C ARG A 90 -5.31 4.62 26.54
N ALA A 91 -4.57 5.69 26.43
CA ALA A 91 -4.09 6.45 27.57
C ALA A 91 -5.14 7.43 28.09
N HIS A 92 -5.14 7.67 29.39
CA HIS A 92 -5.96 8.73 30.01
C HIS A 92 -5.54 10.12 29.49
N THR A 93 -6.36 11.12 29.76
CA THR A 93 -6.09 12.51 29.36
C THR A 93 -4.69 12.97 29.82
N GLY A 94 -3.83 13.41 28.91
CA GLY A 94 -2.44 13.82 29.17
C GLY A 94 -1.38 12.71 29.05
N GLU A 95 -1.80 11.44 29.02
CA GLU A 95 -0.87 10.32 28.84
C GLU A 95 -0.49 10.12 27.37
N SER A 96 -1.41 10.45 26.47
CA SER A 96 -1.17 10.43 25.02
C SER A 96 -0.02 11.34 24.60
N GLU A 97 0.00 12.56 25.13
CA GLU A 97 1.07 13.52 24.87
C GLU A 97 2.39 13.07 25.51
N ARG A 98 2.32 12.39 26.68
CA ARG A 98 3.50 11.81 27.33
C ARG A 98 4.13 10.73 26.47
N VAL A 99 3.34 9.80 25.94
CA VAL A 99 3.81 8.72 25.04
C VAL A 99 4.55 9.31 23.83
N LEU A 100 4.00 10.35 23.21
CA LEU A 100 4.66 11.03 22.09
C LEU A 100 6.00 11.65 22.52
N ARG A 101 6.03 12.39 23.65
CA ARG A 101 7.28 12.99 24.16
C ARG A 101 8.34 11.94 24.48
N GLU A 102 7.96 10.84 25.13
CA GLU A 102 8.87 9.74 25.44
C GLU A 102 9.44 9.08 24.19
N ALA A 103 8.62 8.85 23.16
CA ALA A 103 9.06 8.29 21.88
C ALA A 103 10.10 9.20 21.18
N PHE A 104 9.84 10.52 21.13
CA PHE A 104 10.77 11.47 20.56
C PHE A 104 12.04 11.63 21.41
N ALA A 105 11.94 11.63 22.71
CA ALA A 105 13.10 11.70 23.61
C ALA A 105 13.98 10.45 23.48
N LYS A 106 13.38 9.26 23.39
CA LYS A 106 14.08 8.00 23.15
C LYS A 106 14.81 8.01 21.80
N ALA A 107 14.14 8.43 20.74
CA ALA A 107 14.76 8.51 19.41
C ALA A 107 15.93 9.53 19.39
N SER A 108 15.76 10.70 20.04
CA SER A 108 16.81 11.72 20.15
C SER A 108 18.01 11.22 20.96
N SER A 109 17.80 10.45 22.03
CA SER A 109 18.91 9.88 22.82
C SER A 109 19.74 8.89 21.98
N HIS A 110 19.10 8.07 21.15
CA HIS A 110 19.82 7.18 20.23
C HIS A 110 20.58 7.95 19.14
N ALA A 111 19.98 9.00 18.59
CA ALA A 111 20.65 9.86 17.62
C ALA A 111 21.89 10.55 18.22
N ASN A 112 21.83 10.99 19.47
CA ASN A 112 22.98 11.57 20.19
C ASN A 112 24.12 10.56 20.42
N LEU A 113 23.81 9.27 20.46
CA LEU A 113 24.83 8.19 20.54
C LEU A 113 25.45 7.84 19.17
N GLY A 114 25.17 8.62 18.14
CA GLY A 114 25.73 8.40 16.80
C GLY A 114 25.04 7.31 15.99
N LYS A 115 23.82 6.87 16.38
CA LYS A 115 23.03 5.89 15.64
C LYS A 115 21.86 6.57 14.92
N PRO A 116 21.63 6.24 13.63
CA PRO A 116 20.44 6.73 12.93
C PRO A 116 19.17 6.30 13.67
N SER A 117 18.22 7.20 13.79
CA SER A 117 17.00 6.96 14.53
C SER A 117 15.79 7.36 13.71
N VAL A 118 14.83 6.45 13.60
CA VAL A 118 13.60 6.63 12.84
C VAL A 118 12.40 6.50 13.77
N ILE A 119 11.51 7.47 13.76
CA ILE A 119 10.19 7.39 14.37
C ILE A 119 9.20 7.04 13.27
N PHE A 120 8.51 5.94 13.41
CA PHE A 120 7.46 5.53 12.49
C PHE A 120 6.08 5.70 13.14
N ILE A 121 5.23 6.53 12.52
CA ILE A 121 3.86 6.78 12.94
C ILE A 121 2.91 6.09 11.96
N ASP A 122 2.34 4.98 12.37
CA ASP A 122 1.37 4.25 11.55
C ASP A 122 -0.03 4.87 11.68
N GLU A 123 -0.81 4.89 10.61
CA GLU A 123 -2.18 5.44 10.57
C GLU A 123 -2.28 6.85 11.18
N ILE A 124 -1.45 7.77 10.72
CA ILE A 124 -1.38 9.14 11.24
C ILE A 124 -2.71 9.91 11.11
N ASP A 125 -3.58 9.50 10.19
CA ASP A 125 -4.92 10.06 10.01
C ASP A 125 -5.82 9.88 11.24
N VAL A 126 -5.59 8.83 12.02
CA VAL A 126 -6.30 8.61 13.29
C VAL A 126 -5.81 9.57 14.38
N LEU A 127 -4.49 9.90 14.39
CA LEU A 127 -3.91 10.82 15.38
C LEU A 127 -4.12 12.30 15.05
N CYS A 128 -4.15 12.62 13.76
CA CYS A 128 -4.24 14.00 13.28
C CYS A 128 -5.30 14.15 12.17
N PRO A 129 -6.58 13.91 12.48
CA PRO A 129 -7.67 14.09 11.50
C PRO A 129 -7.84 15.57 11.15
N ARG A 130 -8.57 15.88 10.07
CA ARG A 130 -8.93 17.25 9.68
C ARG A 130 -9.70 17.96 10.81
N ARG A 131 -9.60 19.27 10.84
CA ARG A 131 -10.16 20.11 11.93
C ARG A 131 -11.67 19.96 12.11
N ASP A 132 -12.39 19.71 11.03
CA ASP A 132 -13.85 19.59 11.02
C ASP A 132 -14.39 18.35 11.76
N SER A 133 -13.55 17.34 11.98
CA SER A 133 -13.92 16.06 12.62
C SER A 133 -13.21 15.79 13.95
N ARG A 134 -12.51 16.79 14.52
CA ARG A 134 -11.66 16.60 15.70
C ARG A 134 -12.45 16.63 17.02
N ARG A 135 -12.08 15.70 17.91
CA ARG A 135 -12.37 15.77 19.34
C ARG A 135 -11.29 16.63 20.02
N GLU A 136 -11.57 17.19 21.19
CA GLU A 136 -10.58 17.99 21.93
C GLU A 136 -9.26 17.24 22.21
N GLN A 137 -9.34 15.96 22.44
CA GLN A 137 -8.16 15.10 22.65
C GLN A 137 -7.28 15.04 21.40
N ASP A 138 -7.87 14.87 20.22
CA ASP A 138 -7.15 14.80 18.94
C ASP A 138 -6.43 16.12 18.63
N VAL A 139 -7.05 17.25 19.02
CA VAL A 139 -6.42 18.57 18.87
C VAL A 139 -5.16 18.71 19.73
N ARG A 140 -5.18 18.18 20.96
CA ARG A 140 -4.02 18.23 21.86
C ARG A 140 -2.90 17.34 21.37
N VAL A 141 -3.23 16.10 20.98
CA VAL A 141 -2.26 15.14 20.43
C VAL A 141 -1.61 15.69 19.15
N ALA A 142 -2.40 16.23 18.21
CA ALA A 142 -1.90 16.82 16.99
C ALA A 142 -0.99 18.04 17.27
N SER A 143 -1.40 18.93 18.19
CA SER A 143 -0.61 20.09 18.58
C SER A 143 0.72 19.69 19.22
N GLN A 144 0.71 18.66 20.06
CA GLN A 144 1.93 18.13 20.68
C GLN A 144 2.86 17.53 19.61
N LEU A 145 2.32 16.77 18.64
CA LEU A 145 3.11 16.22 17.54
C LEU A 145 3.74 17.32 16.70
N PHE A 146 2.99 18.38 16.36
CA PHE A 146 3.53 19.54 15.63
C PHE A 146 4.67 20.22 16.38
N MET A 147 4.51 20.42 17.68
CA MET A 147 5.57 21.00 18.53
C MET A 147 6.83 20.12 18.53
N LEU A 148 6.67 18.80 18.67
CA LEU A 148 7.80 17.87 18.68
C LEU A 148 8.52 17.82 17.32
N MET A 149 7.80 17.83 16.21
CA MET A 149 8.39 17.89 14.88
C MET A 149 9.13 19.21 14.64
N ASP A 150 8.56 20.33 15.10
CA ASP A 150 9.19 21.64 14.97
C ASP A 150 10.42 21.77 15.89
N SER A 151 10.39 21.21 17.11
CA SER A 151 11.53 21.17 18.03
C SER A 151 12.67 20.29 17.52
N ASN A 152 12.36 19.21 16.80
CA ASN A 152 13.36 18.33 16.18
C ASN A 152 14.25 19.07 15.16
N LYS A 153 13.83 20.25 14.67
CA LYS A 153 14.62 21.09 13.75
C LYS A 153 15.82 21.75 14.41
N SER A 154 15.79 21.98 15.72
CA SER A 154 16.78 22.80 16.43
C SER A 154 17.90 22.01 17.11
N VAL A 155 17.81 20.68 17.24
CA VAL A 155 18.69 19.85 18.09
C VAL A 155 19.81 19.18 17.32
N SER A 156 20.53 19.84 16.44
CA SER A 156 21.63 19.15 15.75
C SER A 156 22.96 19.90 15.81
N THR A 157 23.62 19.82 16.95
CA THR A 157 25.05 20.09 17.08
C THR A 157 25.92 18.92 16.57
N SER A 158 25.36 17.69 16.50
CA SER A 158 26.10 16.47 16.12
C SER A 158 25.85 15.97 14.68
N GLY A 159 25.07 16.70 13.88
CA GLY A 159 24.80 16.31 12.48
C GLY A 159 23.80 15.16 12.28
N LEU A 160 23.48 14.40 13.32
CA LEU A 160 22.54 13.28 13.28
C LEU A 160 21.13 13.73 13.62
N HIS A 161 20.19 13.40 12.76
CA HIS A 161 18.79 13.81 12.88
C HIS A 161 17.88 12.60 13.16
N VAL A 162 16.80 12.86 13.90
CA VAL A 162 15.70 11.89 13.98
C VAL A 162 14.83 12.09 12.74
N VAL A 163 14.67 11.03 11.97
CA VAL A 163 13.79 10.99 10.79
C VAL A 163 12.40 10.55 11.24
N VAL A 164 11.37 11.26 10.82
CA VAL A 164 9.97 10.91 11.11
C VAL A 164 9.31 10.39 9.83
N VAL A 165 8.89 9.14 9.85
CA VAL A 165 8.14 8.53 8.75
C VAL A 165 6.71 8.30 9.23
N ALA A 166 5.73 8.74 8.46
CA ALA A 166 4.33 8.47 8.76
C ALA A 166 3.68 7.66 7.64
N SER A 167 2.67 6.87 7.98
CA SER A 167 1.83 6.19 7.00
C SER A 167 0.37 6.57 7.16
N THR A 168 -0.36 6.61 6.02
CA THR A 168 -1.80 6.79 6.01
C THR A 168 -2.45 6.03 4.86
N ASN A 169 -3.67 5.60 5.06
CA ASN A 169 -4.51 5.05 3.99
C ASN A 169 -5.39 6.13 3.34
N ARG A 170 -5.50 7.32 3.96
CA ARG A 170 -6.43 8.38 3.56
C ARG A 170 -5.77 9.76 3.66
N VAL A 171 -5.08 10.17 2.62
CA VAL A 171 -4.41 11.49 2.57
C VAL A 171 -5.40 12.65 2.75
N ASP A 172 -6.62 12.51 2.21
CA ASP A 172 -7.64 13.57 2.23
C ASP A 172 -8.18 13.87 3.63
N THR A 173 -8.05 12.92 4.57
CA THR A 173 -8.53 13.07 5.95
C THR A 173 -7.51 13.71 6.87
N LEU A 174 -6.26 13.89 6.42
CA LEU A 174 -5.17 14.49 7.20
C LEU A 174 -5.33 16.00 7.38
N ASP A 175 -4.84 16.50 8.52
CA ASP A 175 -4.67 17.95 8.71
C ASP A 175 -3.64 18.51 7.72
N PRO A 176 -4.01 19.51 6.90
CA PRO A 176 -3.08 20.17 5.99
C PRO A 176 -1.84 20.75 6.69
N ALA A 177 -1.89 21.02 8.00
CA ALA A 177 -0.76 21.50 8.79
C ALA A 177 0.39 20.49 8.89
N LEU A 178 0.15 19.21 8.73
CA LEU A 178 1.18 18.17 8.66
C LEU A 178 2.01 18.25 7.37
N ARG A 179 1.40 18.66 6.28
CA ARG A 179 1.99 18.71 4.93
C ARG A 179 2.72 20.04 4.66
N ARG A 180 2.92 20.85 5.70
CA ARG A 180 3.68 22.10 5.58
C ARG A 180 5.18 21.83 5.60
N SER A 181 5.93 22.68 4.88
CA SER A 181 7.39 22.60 4.85
C SER A 181 8.00 22.56 6.25
N GLY A 182 8.95 21.68 6.44
CA GLY A 182 9.62 21.40 7.70
C GLY A 182 8.93 20.37 8.59
N ARG A 183 7.85 19.71 8.11
CA ARG A 183 7.22 18.55 8.76
C ARG A 183 7.29 17.34 7.85
N PHE A 184 6.24 17.03 7.09
CA PHE A 184 6.31 16.00 6.05
C PHE A 184 6.56 16.68 4.71
N ASP A 185 7.83 16.90 4.42
CA ASP A 185 8.26 17.60 3.19
C ASP A 185 8.22 16.68 1.96
N ALA A 186 8.37 15.39 2.17
CA ALA A 186 8.34 14.38 1.13
C ALA A 186 7.08 13.52 1.28
N GLU A 187 6.37 13.33 0.17
CA GLU A 187 5.20 12.45 0.10
C GLU A 187 5.43 11.42 -0.98
N ILE A 188 5.21 10.15 -0.64
CA ILE A 188 5.39 9.03 -1.57
C ILE A 188 4.12 8.19 -1.59
N GLU A 189 3.60 7.98 -2.79
CA GLU A 189 2.48 7.09 -3.01
C GLU A 189 2.98 5.64 -3.10
N VAL A 190 2.42 4.78 -2.27
CA VAL A 190 2.62 3.33 -2.34
C VAL A 190 1.43 2.76 -3.10
N THR A 191 1.63 2.53 -4.38
CA THR A 191 0.57 2.08 -5.30
C THR A 191 0.28 0.59 -5.18
N THR A 192 -0.76 0.15 -5.85
CA THR A 192 -1.03 -1.28 -6.02
C THR A 192 0.02 -1.90 -6.94
N PRO A 193 0.49 -3.11 -6.65
CA PRO A 193 1.54 -3.74 -7.42
C PRO A 193 1.09 -4.05 -8.85
N ASN A 194 1.97 -3.79 -9.81
CA ASN A 194 1.81 -4.20 -11.19
C ASN A 194 2.03 -5.72 -11.35
N GLU A 195 1.92 -6.27 -12.55
CA GLU A 195 2.04 -7.71 -12.78
C GLU A 195 3.40 -8.27 -12.38
N ASP A 196 4.49 -7.60 -12.76
CA ASP A 196 5.85 -8.00 -12.43
C ASP A 196 6.11 -7.94 -10.92
N GLU A 197 5.63 -6.88 -10.27
CA GLU A 197 5.72 -6.72 -8.82
C GLU A 197 4.91 -7.81 -8.09
N ARG A 198 3.71 -8.15 -8.58
CA ARG A 198 2.93 -9.28 -8.02
C ARG A 198 3.67 -10.60 -8.17
N PHE A 199 4.30 -10.85 -9.30
CA PHE A 199 5.14 -12.03 -9.49
C PHE A 199 6.29 -12.07 -8.49
N HIS A 200 6.99 -10.96 -8.29
CA HIS A 200 8.07 -10.88 -7.29
C HIS A 200 7.56 -11.09 -5.86
N ILE A 201 6.40 -10.53 -5.50
CA ILE A 201 5.77 -10.74 -4.20
C ILE A 201 5.41 -12.21 -4.00
N LEU A 202 4.77 -12.85 -4.99
CA LEU A 202 4.44 -14.28 -4.94
C LEU A 202 5.71 -15.13 -4.78
N ASN A 203 6.74 -14.85 -5.55
CA ASN A 203 8.02 -15.56 -5.46
C ASN A 203 8.65 -15.43 -4.07
N LEU A 204 8.54 -14.25 -3.44
CA LEU A 204 9.01 -14.04 -2.07
C LEU A 204 8.29 -14.94 -1.06
N TYR A 205 6.95 -15.00 -1.11
CA TYR A 205 6.15 -15.80 -0.19
C TYR A 205 6.24 -17.30 -0.45
N THR A 206 6.46 -17.70 -1.70
CA THR A 206 6.54 -19.11 -2.08
C THR A 206 7.95 -19.70 -1.97
N LYS A 207 8.99 -18.89 -1.75
CA LYS A 207 10.40 -19.32 -1.68
C LYS A 207 10.67 -20.51 -0.74
N LYS A 208 9.86 -20.66 0.31
CA LYS A 208 10.00 -21.74 1.31
C LYS A 208 8.91 -22.82 1.18
N LEU A 209 8.01 -22.69 0.23
CA LEU A 209 6.88 -23.59 0.05
C LEU A 209 7.21 -24.66 -1.00
N PRO A 210 6.82 -25.91 -0.80
CA PRO A 210 6.97 -26.95 -1.79
C PRO A 210 5.91 -26.75 -2.89
N LEU A 211 6.33 -26.23 -4.02
CA LEU A 211 5.48 -26.03 -5.19
C LEU A 211 5.60 -27.23 -6.14
N ASP A 212 4.48 -27.62 -6.73
CA ASP A 212 4.48 -28.57 -7.84
C ASP A 212 5.14 -27.91 -9.08
N PRO A 213 5.98 -28.64 -9.85
CA PRO A 213 6.62 -28.11 -11.07
C PRO A 213 5.65 -27.59 -12.14
N SER A 214 4.39 -27.98 -12.09
CA SER A 214 3.34 -27.50 -13.01
C SER A 214 2.82 -26.09 -12.67
N VAL A 215 3.17 -25.52 -11.50
CA VAL A 215 2.68 -24.24 -11.05
C VAL A 215 3.48 -23.11 -11.69
N ASP A 216 2.83 -22.32 -12.54
CA ASP A 216 3.38 -21.10 -13.13
C ASP A 216 2.94 -19.89 -12.32
N LEU A 217 3.85 -19.33 -11.52
CA LEU A 217 3.61 -18.15 -10.71
C LEU A 217 3.32 -16.88 -11.54
N GLN A 218 3.84 -16.83 -12.78
CA GLN A 218 3.60 -15.69 -13.66
C GLN A 218 2.15 -15.66 -14.15
N SER A 219 1.61 -16.81 -14.53
CA SER A 219 0.20 -16.96 -14.88
C SER A 219 -0.72 -16.60 -13.69
N ILE A 220 -0.33 -16.99 -12.47
CA ILE A 220 -1.06 -16.63 -11.25
C ILE A 220 -1.02 -15.13 -11.04
N ALA A 221 0.15 -14.48 -11.14
CA ALA A 221 0.32 -13.03 -11.01
C ALA A 221 -0.52 -12.23 -12.02
N ALA A 222 -0.52 -12.67 -13.29
CA ALA A 222 -1.36 -12.10 -14.36
C ALA A 222 -2.85 -12.17 -14.02
N SER A 223 -3.27 -13.29 -13.43
CA SER A 223 -4.68 -13.51 -13.07
C SER A 223 -5.15 -12.76 -11.82
N CYS A 224 -4.24 -12.22 -10.99
CA CYS A 224 -4.54 -11.56 -9.71
C CYS A 224 -4.63 -10.04 -9.84
N ASN A 225 -5.37 -9.52 -10.83
CA ASN A 225 -5.54 -8.09 -11.01
C ASN A 225 -6.21 -7.42 -9.80
N GLY A 226 -5.63 -6.30 -9.34
CA GLY A 226 -6.16 -5.54 -8.20
C GLY A 226 -5.84 -6.14 -6.82
N TYR A 227 -5.06 -7.22 -6.74
CA TYR A 227 -4.58 -7.75 -5.46
C TYR A 227 -3.45 -6.88 -4.92
N VAL A 228 -3.49 -6.59 -3.63
CA VAL A 228 -2.40 -5.95 -2.89
C VAL A 228 -1.50 -7.00 -2.24
N GLY A 229 -0.37 -6.57 -1.67
CA GLY A 229 0.58 -7.47 -1.01
C GLY A 229 -0.05 -8.38 0.04
N ALA A 230 -0.94 -7.82 0.88
CA ALA A 230 -1.67 -8.59 1.90
C ALA A 230 -2.64 -9.64 1.31
N ASP A 231 -3.24 -9.36 0.15
CA ASP A 231 -4.10 -10.32 -0.53
C ASP A 231 -3.28 -11.48 -1.13
N LEU A 232 -2.11 -11.16 -1.69
CA LEU A 232 -1.20 -12.18 -2.24
C LEU A 232 -0.64 -13.07 -1.12
N GLU A 233 -0.33 -12.52 0.05
CA GLU A 233 0.03 -13.30 1.24
C GLU A 233 -1.11 -14.22 1.68
N ALA A 234 -2.34 -13.68 1.75
CA ALA A 234 -3.52 -14.48 2.08
C ALA A 234 -3.79 -15.57 1.05
N LEU A 235 -3.56 -15.30 -0.23
CA LEU A 235 -3.68 -16.27 -1.32
C LEU A 235 -2.68 -17.42 -1.16
N CYS A 236 -1.40 -17.12 -0.89
CA CYS A 236 -0.38 -18.14 -0.64
C CYS A 236 -0.72 -18.99 0.59
N ARG A 237 -1.20 -18.35 1.67
CA ARG A 237 -1.62 -19.04 2.89
C ARG A 237 -2.79 -19.98 2.63
N GLU A 238 -3.83 -19.54 1.91
CA GLU A 238 -5.00 -20.37 1.63
C GLU A 238 -4.67 -21.54 0.67
N ALA A 239 -3.80 -21.31 -0.33
CA ALA A 239 -3.31 -22.38 -1.20
C ALA A 239 -2.56 -23.47 -0.41
N THR A 240 -1.71 -23.04 0.52
CA THR A 240 -1.00 -23.96 1.43
C THR A 240 -1.96 -24.72 2.34
N MET A 241 -2.97 -24.04 2.89
CA MET A 241 -3.99 -24.67 3.72
C MET A 241 -4.85 -25.68 2.93
N SER A 242 -5.16 -25.39 1.66
CA SER A 242 -5.85 -26.32 0.76
C SER A 242 -5.04 -27.61 0.56
N ALA A 243 -3.76 -27.47 0.22
CA ALA A 243 -2.86 -28.63 0.04
C ALA A 243 -2.74 -29.48 1.31
N VAL A 244 -2.65 -28.84 2.49
CA VAL A 244 -2.61 -29.55 3.79
C VAL A 244 -3.93 -30.29 4.08
N ARG A 245 -5.08 -29.67 3.81
CA ARG A 245 -6.39 -30.33 4.00
C ARG A 245 -6.53 -31.57 3.12
N GLN A 246 -6.17 -31.47 1.85
CA GLN A 246 -6.22 -32.60 0.92
C GLN A 246 -5.28 -33.75 1.35
N SER A 247 -4.09 -33.45 1.84
CA SER A 247 -3.15 -34.46 2.32
C SER A 247 -3.63 -35.15 3.61
N SER A 248 -4.33 -34.44 4.49
CA SER A 248 -4.87 -35.00 5.73
C SER A 248 -6.06 -35.96 5.51
N GLU A 249 -6.81 -35.79 4.42
CA GLU A 249 -7.91 -36.68 4.05
C GLU A 249 -7.44 -38.00 3.44
N LEU A 250 -6.17 -38.09 2.99
CA LEU A 250 -5.62 -39.27 2.30
C LEU A 250 -4.90 -40.28 3.23
N ASP A 251 -4.91 -40.09 4.55
CA ASP A 251 -4.30 -40.96 5.59
C ASP A 251 -2.86 -41.47 5.27
N GLN A 252 -2.10 -40.76 4.44
CA GLN A 252 -0.75 -41.13 4.04
C GLN A 252 0.29 -40.37 4.88
N VAL A 253 0.90 -41.08 5.81
CA VAL A 253 1.88 -40.57 6.77
C VAL A 253 3.22 -40.11 6.16
N ASP A 254 3.48 -40.43 4.89
CA ASP A 254 4.78 -40.22 4.21
C ASP A 254 4.72 -39.48 2.85
N CYS A 255 3.67 -38.73 2.55
CA CYS A 255 3.63 -37.97 1.29
C CYS A 255 4.18 -36.56 1.42
N SER A 256 5.22 -36.25 0.63
CA SER A 256 5.63 -34.89 0.33
C SER A 256 4.46 -34.12 -0.30
N TRP A 257 3.77 -33.30 0.50
CA TRP A 257 2.67 -32.47 -0.02
C TRP A 257 3.25 -31.33 -0.86
N ASN A 258 2.76 -31.20 -2.08
CA ASN A 258 3.10 -30.11 -2.97
C ASN A 258 1.85 -29.28 -3.25
N ILE A 259 2.02 -27.99 -3.37
CA ILE A 259 0.91 -27.07 -3.71
C ILE A 259 0.67 -27.17 -5.21
N THR A 260 -0.53 -27.59 -5.60
CA THR A 260 -0.95 -27.79 -7.00
C THR A 260 -1.64 -26.56 -7.59
N VAL A 261 -1.84 -26.57 -8.91
CA VAL A 261 -2.60 -25.51 -9.61
C VAL A 261 -4.05 -25.43 -9.12
N ASP A 262 -4.64 -26.56 -8.73
CA ASP A 262 -6.01 -26.59 -8.25
C ASP A 262 -6.16 -25.97 -6.86
N ASP A 263 -5.14 -26.10 -6.00
CA ASP A 263 -5.08 -25.39 -4.72
C ASP A 263 -5.07 -23.86 -4.92
N TRP A 264 -4.32 -23.38 -5.90
CA TRP A 264 -4.31 -21.97 -6.26
C TRP A 264 -5.65 -21.47 -6.81
N ARG A 265 -6.33 -22.28 -7.64
CA ARG A 265 -7.68 -21.96 -8.13
C ARG A 265 -8.70 -21.89 -6.99
N HIS A 266 -8.64 -22.86 -6.08
CA HIS A 266 -9.48 -22.88 -4.88
C HIS A 266 -9.22 -21.67 -3.99
N ALA A 267 -7.94 -21.38 -3.68
CA ALA A 267 -7.55 -20.21 -2.89
C ALA A 267 -8.04 -18.90 -3.52
N LYS A 268 -7.92 -18.74 -4.85
CA LYS A 268 -8.41 -17.57 -5.56
C LYS A 268 -9.94 -17.41 -5.50
N SER A 269 -10.69 -18.50 -5.41
CA SER A 269 -12.15 -18.44 -5.24
C SER A 269 -12.57 -17.89 -3.88
N ILE A 270 -11.71 -18.05 -2.85
CA ILE A 270 -11.95 -17.61 -1.48
C ILE A 270 -11.39 -16.21 -1.25
N VAL A 271 -10.15 -15.96 -1.72
CA VAL A 271 -9.44 -14.70 -1.51
C VAL A 271 -9.67 -13.78 -2.71
N GLY A 272 -10.52 -12.79 -2.54
CA GLY A 272 -10.72 -11.71 -3.51
C GLY A 272 -9.88 -10.47 -3.19
N PRO A 273 -9.70 -9.54 -4.15
CA PRO A 273 -8.93 -8.31 -3.95
C PRO A 273 -9.57 -7.42 -2.88
N SER A 274 -8.77 -6.98 -1.90
CA SER A 274 -9.26 -6.19 -0.75
C SER A 274 -9.66 -4.78 -1.12
N ILE A 275 -9.10 -4.21 -2.17
CA ILE A 275 -9.46 -2.88 -2.69
C ILE A 275 -10.95 -2.84 -3.07
N THR A 276 -11.50 -3.94 -3.52
CA THR A 276 -12.91 -4.03 -3.91
C THR A 276 -13.84 -4.35 -2.75
N ARG A 277 -13.33 -4.75 -1.58
CA ARG A 277 -14.17 -5.12 -0.41
C ARG A 277 -15.01 -3.98 0.17
N GLY A 278 -14.64 -2.74 -0.09
CA GLY A 278 -15.40 -1.55 0.33
C GLY A 278 -16.31 -0.97 -0.73
N VAL A 279 -16.21 -1.45 -1.95
CA VAL A 279 -17.07 -1.05 -3.07
C VAL A 279 -17.79 -2.32 -3.49
N VAL A 280 -19.12 -2.29 -3.39
CA VAL A 280 -19.93 -3.41 -3.90
C VAL A 280 -19.67 -3.50 -5.40
N VAL A 281 -18.75 -4.38 -5.80
CA VAL A 281 -18.59 -4.74 -7.20
C VAL A 281 -19.80 -5.59 -7.54
N GLU A 282 -20.86 -4.94 -7.94
CA GLU A 282 -21.95 -5.66 -8.56
C GLU A 282 -21.43 -6.14 -9.92
N ILE A 283 -21.26 -7.45 -10.09
CA ILE A 283 -21.25 -8.05 -11.43
C ILE A 283 -22.73 -8.00 -11.84
N PRO A 284 -23.12 -7.06 -12.70
CA PRO A 284 -24.54 -6.92 -13.01
C PRO A 284 -24.94 -8.15 -13.85
N LYS A 285 -25.88 -8.90 -13.37
CA LYS A 285 -26.48 -10.03 -14.12
C LYS A 285 -27.51 -9.57 -15.17
N VAL A 286 -27.40 -8.32 -15.62
CA VAL A 286 -28.34 -7.71 -16.58
C VAL A 286 -27.79 -7.89 -17.98
N SER A 287 -28.55 -8.58 -18.83
CA SER A 287 -28.26 -8.78 -20.25
C SER A 287 -28.87 -7.66 -21.11
N TRP A 288 -28.40 -7.50 -22.34
CA TRP A 288 -29.03 -6.61 -23.33
C TRP A 288 -30.47 -7.01 -23.67
N GLU A 289 -30.84 -8.28 -23.46
CA GLU A 289 -32.15 -8.83 -23.72
C GLU A 289 -33.18 -8.40 -22.67
N ASP A 290 -32.71 -8.14 -21.43
CA ASP A 290 -33.55 -7.69 -20.32
C ASP A 290 -34.06 -6.23 -20.51
N ILE A 291 -33.53 -5.52 -21.49
CA ILE A 291 -33.88 -4.13 -21.77
C ILE A 291 -34.67 -4.08 -23.08
N GLY A 292 -35.97 -3.78 -23.01
CA GLY A 292 -36.82 -3.60 -24.20
C GLY A 292 -36.47 -2.30 -24.96
N GLY A 293 -36.51 -2.34 -26.29
CA GLY A 293 -36.36 -1.15 -27.13
C GLY A 293 -34.96 -0.53 -27.14
N LEU A 294 -34.86 0.77 -27.42
CA LEU A 294 -33.61 1.59 -27.35
C LEU A 294 -32.44 1.08 -28.21
N GLN A 295 -32.72 0.43 -29.35
CA GLN A 295 -31.71 -0.23 -30.21
C GLN A 295 -30.57 0.70 -30.64
N GLY A 296 -30.87 1.98 -30.94
CA GLY A 296 -29.86 2.95 -31.33
C GLY A 296 -28.90 3.31 -30.19
N ILE A 297 -29.40 3.37 -28.95
CA ILE A 297 -28.58 3.66 -27.75
C ILE A 297 -27.74 2.42 -27.39
N LYS A 298 -28.32 1.22 -27.47
CA LYS A 298 -27.61 -0.04 -27.23
C LYS A 298 -26.41 -0.17 -28.18
N LYS A 299 -26.59 0.03 -29.48
CA LYS A 299 -25.49 -0.02 -30.47
C LYS A 299 -24.39 0.99 -30.16
N LYS A 300 -24.77 2.24 -29.80
CA LYS A 300 -23.77 3.28 -29.43
C LYS A 300 -22.99 2.90 -28.18
N LEU A 301 -23.63 2.33 -27.16
CA LEU A 301 -22.95 1.86 -25.96
C LEU A 301 -22.06 0.65 -26.23
N GLN A 302 -22.48 -0.28 -27.06
CA GLN A 302 -21.64 -1.41 -27.49
C GLN A 302 -20.39 -0.93 -28.22
N GLN A 303 -20.54 -0.01 -29.15
CA GLN A 303 -19.40 0.56 -29.88
C GLN A 303 -18.44 1.34 -28.98
N ALA A 304 -18.96 2.05 -28.00
CA ALA A 304 -18.16 2.93 -27.14
C ALA A 304 -17.50 2.21 -25.97
N VAL A 305 -18.10 1.14 -25.43
CA VAL A 305 -17.62 0.43 -24.23
C VAL A 305 -17.10 -0.97 -24.57
N GLU A 306 -17.90 -1.77 -25.31
CA GLU A 306 -17.61 -3.18 -25.54
C GLU A 306 -16.49 -3.36 -26.58
N TRP A 307 -16.52 -2.63 -27.70
CA TRP A 307 -15.55 -2.77 -28.77
C TRP A 307 -14.10 -2.43 -28.37
N PRO A 308 -13.82 -1.32 -27.68
CA PRO A 308 -12.46 -1.00 -27.24
C PRO A 308 -11.88 -2.06 -26.30
N LEU A 309 -12.72 -2.66 -25.44
CA LEU A 309 -12.28 -3.69 -24.48
C LEU A 309 -12.05 -5.05 -25.16
N ARG A 310 -12.92 -5.42 -26.12
CA ARG A 310 -12.79 -6.70 -26.83
C ARG A 310 -11.75 -6.68 -27.96
N HIS A 311 -11.51 -5.52 -28.56
CA HIS A 311 -10.66 -5.38 -29.73
C HIS A 311 -9.53 -4.35 -29.49
N SER A 312 -8.94 -4.36 -28.29
CA SER A 312 -7.90 -3.40 -27.88
C SER A 312 -6.72 -3.34 -28.88
N GLU A 313 -6.30 -4.48 -29.41
CA GLU A 313 -5.22 -4.56 -30.41
C GLU A 313 -5.58 -3.84 -31.75
N ALA A 314 -6.82 -3.96 -32.19
CA ALA A 314 -7.28 -3.31 -33.42
C ALA A 314 -7.30 -1.76 -33.23
N PHE A 315 -7.76 -1.29 -32.05
CA PHE A 315 -7.74 0.14 -31.73
C PHE A 315 -6.32 0.68 -31.65
N ALA A 316 -5.39 -0.06 -31.05
CA ALA A 316 -3.98 0.31 -30.99
C ALA A 316 -3.34 0.39 -32.39
N ARG A 317 -3.63 -0.55 -33.30
CA ARG A 317 -3.14 -0.55 -34.70
C ARG A 317 -3.68 0.64 -35.51
N LEU A 318 -4.92 1.02 -35.26
CA LEU A 318 -5.58 2.13 -35.93
C LEU A 318 -5.25 3.50 -35.32
N GLY A 319 -4.55 3.54 -34.19
CA GLY A 319 -4.23 4.79 -33.50
C GLY A 319 -5.47 5.52 -32.94
N VAL A 320 -6.60 4.81 -32.75
CA VAL A 320 -7.85 5.40 -32.26
C VAL A 320 -7.90 5.30 -30.75
N SER A 321 -8.00 6.44 -30.06
CA SER A 321 -8.16 6.48 -28.61
C SER A 321 -9.59 6.07 -28.23
N PRO A 322 -9.78 5.16 -27.25
CA PRO A 322 -11.11 4.84 -26.73
C PRO A 322 -11.74 6.03 -26.03
N LEU A 323 -13.07 6.08 -26.01
CA LEU A 323 -13.81 7.13 -25.30
C LEU A 323 -13.65 6.95 -23.78
N HIS A 324 -13.21 8.00 -23.09
CA HIS A 324 -13.02 7.99 -21.63
C HIS A 324 -14.28 8.26 -20.80
N GLY A 325 -15.34 8.78 -21.43
CA GLY A 325 -16.57 9.12 -20.72
C GLY A 325 -17.80 9.16 -21.63
N ILE A 326 -18.91 8.71 -21.09
CA ILE A 326 -20.22 8.72 -21.76
C ILE A 326 -21.25 9.29 -20.82
N LEU A 327 -21.97 10.33 -21.25
CA LEU A 327 -23.06 10.92 -20.50
C LEU A 327 -24.40 10.37 -20.97
N LEU A 328 -25.12 9.67 -20.08
CA LEU A 328 -26.48 9.22 -20.30
C LEU A 328 -27.45 10.22 -19.67
N HIS A 329 -28.20 10.96 -20.49
CA HIS A 329 -29.20 11.93 -20.03
C HIS A 329 -30.63 11.50 -20.40
N GLY A 330 -31.61 11.97 -19.67
CA GLY A 330 -33.02 11.68 -19.91
C GLY A 330 -33.84 11.69 -18.61
N PRO A 331 -35.18 11.61 -18.67
CA PRO A 331 -36.02 11.63 -17.51
C PRO A 331 -35.77 10.45 -16.56
N PRO A 332 -36.20 10.53 -15.29
CA PRO A 332 -36.14 9.41 -14.37
C PRO A 332 -36.96 8.22 -14.87
N GLY A 333 -36.52 7.00 -14.59
CA GLY A 333 -37.21 5.79 -15.03
C GLY A 333 -36.82 5.25 -16.42
N CYS A 334 -36.05 5.98 -17.24
CA CYS A 334 -35.64 5.53 -18.59
C CYS A 334 -34.47 4.54 -18.60
N SER A 335 -34.35 3.68 -17.63
CA SER A 335 -33.37 2.57 -17.59
C SER A 335 -31.92 2.95 -17.81
N LYS A 336 -31.51 4.21 -17.50
CA LYS A 336 -30.11 4.69 -17.71
C LYS A 336 -29.08 3.83 -16.95
N THR A 337 -29.35 3.57 -15.67
CA THR A 337 -28.49 2.73 -14.81
C THR A 337 -28.49 1.27 -15.26
N THR A 338 -29.64 0.77 -15.74
CA THR A 338 -29.76 -0.60 -16.25
C THR A 338 -28.97 -0.77 -17.56
N LEU A 339 -29.00 0.24 -18.44
CA LEU A 339 -28.18 0.26 -19.67
C LEU A 339 -26.68 0.25 -19.35
N ALA A 340 -26.24 1.03 -18.35
CA ALA A 340 -24.83 1.01 -17.92
C ALA A 340 -24.43 -0.36 -17.33
N LYS A 341 -25.31 -0.98 -16.54
CA LYS A 341 -25.09 -2.34 -16.00
C LYS A 341 -25.03 -3.39 -17.12
N ALA A 342 -25.88 -3.33 -18.12
CA ALA A 342 -25.86 -4.25 -19.25
C ALA A 342 -24.60 -4.08 -20.10
N ALA A 343 -24.14 -2.85 -20.31
CA ALA A 343 -22.89 -2.58 -21.02
C ALA A 343 -21.67 -3.18 -20.27
N ALA A 344 -21.61 -3.02 -18.96
CA ALA A 344 -20.55 -3.59 -18.13
C ALA A 344 -20.58 -5.13 -18.13
N HIS A 345 -21.77 -5.75 -18.06
CA HIS A 345 -21.93 -7.20 -18.14
C HIS A 345 -21.46 -7.75 -19.50
N ALA A 346 -21.88 -7.11 -20.60
CA ALA A 346 -21.48 -7.53 -21.94
C ALA A 346 -19.97 -7.38 -22.20
N ALA A 347 -19.36 -6.38 -21.61
CA ALA A 347 -17.92 -6.15 -21.68
C ALA A 347 -17.11 -6.97 -20.68
N GLN A 348 -17.76 -7.74 -19.79
CA GLN A 348 -17.13 -8.44 -18.65
C GLN A 348 -16.28 -7.52 -17.76
N ALA A 349 -16.69 -6.27 -17.63
CA ALA A 349 -16.00 -5.23 -16.89
C ALA A 349 -16.57 -5.07 -15.46
N SER A 350 -15.73 -4.74 -14.52
CA SER A 350 -16.16 -4.40 -13.16
C SER A 350 -17.02 -3.14 -13.15
N PHE A 351 -18.18 -3.18 -12.48
CA PHE A 351 -19.12 -2.07 -12.42
C PHE A 351 -19.14 -1.45 -11.03
N PHE A 352 -18.84 -0.17 -10.94
CA PHE A 352 -18.89 0.60 -9.71
C PHE A 352 -20.00 1.65 -9.79
N SER A 353 -20.96 1.61 -8.86
CA SER A 353 -22.05 2.59 -8.82
C SER A 353 -21.82 3.59 -7.68
N LEU A 354 -21.53 4.84 -8.02
CA LEU A 354 -21.43 5.95 -7.09
C LEU A 354 -22.71 6.76 -7.10
N ARG A 355 -23.38 6.91 -5.94
CA ARG A 355 -24.51 7.81 -5.79
C ARG A 355 -24.04 9.06 -5.02
N ILE A 356 -24.01 10.19 -5.71
CA ILE A 356 -23.72 11.48 -5.08
C ILE A 356 -25.05 12.06 -4.59
N VAL A 357 -25.26 12.09 -3.28
CA VAL A 357 -26.40 12.77 -2.65
C VAL A 357 -25.92 14.17 -2.27
N PHE A 358 -26.32 15.18 -3.01
CA PHE A 358 -26.17 16.56 -2.57
C PHE A 358 -27.22 16.84 -1.48
N ASN A 359 -26.81 16.90 -0.23
CA ASN A 359 -27.62 17.55 0.79
C ASN A 359 -27.59 19.05 0.51
N VAL A 360 -28.58 19.53 -0.20
CA VAL A 360 -28.85 20.96 -0.27
C VAL A 360 -29.40 21.36 1.09
N CYS A 361 -28.56 21.82 1.99
CA CYS A 361 -29.01 22.55 3.17
C CYS A 361 -29.68 23.83 2.68
N ARG A 362 -31.01 23.92 2.89
CA ARG A 362 -31.79 25.16 2.80
C ARG A 362 -31.54 25.99 4.04
#